data_ef6007f942aff861f3adbc49b13f8848
#
_entry.id   ef6007f942aff861f3adbc49b13f8848
#
_cell.length_a   1.000
_cell.length_b   1.000
_cell.length_c   1.000
_cell.angle_alpha   90.00
_cell.angle_beta   90.00
_cell.angle_gamma   90.00
#
_symmetry.space_group_name_H-M   'P 1'
#
loop_
_entity.id
_entity.type
_entity.pdbx_description
1 polymer ?
#
loop_
_entity_poly.entity_id
_entity_poly.type
_entity_poly.pdbx_seq_one_letter_code
_entity_poly.pdbx_strand_id
1 'polypeptide(L)'
;MKSPSARGEGSAATAMPPSAQDLHEEVSRSDGSRTLLDDAGIRRALVRIAHEIVERVEEPSRLYLVAIPNGGIPLARQLAQNLRDVADLVVPVGVLDTTLYRDDLLTTAERPALRRTEMPSAVDDHVVVLVDDVVKTGRTIRAAMDALMDFGRPKAVQVVGLVDRGHRELPIKLDYVGKNVPTHPNEEVRLQAQAGGPADALEVIVVARESARPAAGEEA
;
A
#
# COMPACT_ATOMS: atom_id res chain seq x y z
N MET A 1 55.88 -2.33 -52.35
CA MET A 1 56.78 -2.63 -51.20
C MET A 1 56.17 -2.10 -49.98
N LYS A 2 55.97 -2.92 -48.96
CA LYS A 2 55.49 -2.76 -47.62
C LYS A 2 53.96 -2.77 -47.33
N SER A 3 53.61 -3.90 -46.78
CA SER A 3 52.37 -4.38 -46.20
C SER A 3 52.00 -3.75 -44.85
N PRO A 4 50.88 -4.17 -44.30
CA PRO A 4 49.96 -3.39 -43.49
C PRO A 4 50.13 -3.62 -41.98
N SER A 5 49.59 -2.73 -41.19
CA SER A 5 49.55 -2.89 -39.76
C SER A 5 48.10 -3.04 -39.25
N ALA A 6 47.99 -3.92 -38.30
CA ALA A 6 46.88 -4.58 -37.71
C ALA A 6 45.82 -3.64 -37.07
N ARG A 7 44.58 -4.09 -37.18
CA ARG A 7 43.42 -3.62 -36.44
C ARG A 7 43.43 -4.18 -35.01
N GLY A 8 43.34 -3.33 -34.03
CA GLY A 8 43.01 -3.70 -32.67
C GLY A 8 41.49 -3.84 -32.51
N GLU A 9 41.04 -5.04 -32.27
CA GLU A 9 39.66 -5.33 -31.86
C GLU A 9 39.47 -4.93 -30.40
N GLY A 10 38.74 -3.84 -30.19
CA GLY A 10 38.25 -3.47 -28.89
C GLY A 10 37.04 -4.34 -28.51
N SER A 11 37.27 -5.31 -27.63
CA SER A 11 36.24 -6.11 -27.00
C SER A 11 35.32 -5.20 -26.17
N ALA A 12 34.12 -4.98 -26.67
CA ALA A 12 33.02 -4.40 -25.89
C ALA A 12 32.56 -5.44 -24.86
N ALA A 13 32.97 -5.28 -23.63
CA ALA A 13 32.44 -6.04 -22.52
C ALA A 13 30.95 -5.64 -22.34
N THR A 14 30.07 -6.54 -22.80
CA THR A 14 28.64 -6.47 -22.52
C THR A 14 28.44 -6.61 -21.00
N ALA A 15 28.13 -5.52 -20.35
CA ALA A 15 27.72 -5.53 -18.95
C ALA A 15 26.42 -6.33 -18.83
N MET A 16 26.45 -7.43 -18.11
CA MET A 16 25.28 -8.21 -17.75
C MET A 16 24.33 -7.32 -16.94
N PRO A 17 23.00 -7.42 -17.17
CA PRO A 17 22.04 -6.74 -16.31
C PRO A 17 22.17 -7.26 -14.87
N PRO A 18 21.96 -6.41 -13.86
CA PRO A 18 22.03 -6.83 -12.47
C PRO A 18 21.03 -7.97 -12.22
N SER A 19 21.50 -9.00 -11.56
CA SER A 19 20.69 -10.16 -11.18
C SER A 19 19.58 -9.73 -10.21
N ALA A 20 18.45 -10.43 -10.25
CA ALA A 20 17.29 -10.18 -9.38
C ALA A 20 17.57 -10.31 -7.86
N GLN A 21 18.83 -10.42 -7.47
CA GLN A 21 19.30 -10.58 -6.08
C GLN A 21 19.74 -9.25 -5.43
N ASP A 22 19.78 -8.13 -6.16
CA ASP A 22 20.14 -6.80 -5.60
C ASP A 22 18.95 -6.05 -4.98
N LEU A 23 17.89 -6.76 -4.62
CA LEU A 23 16.70 -6.18 -4.01
C LEU A 23 16.72 -6.39 -2.49
N HIS A 24 17.12 -5.32 -1.82
CA HIS A 24 16.86 -5.04 -0.42
C HIS A 24 17.71 -5.79 0.63
N GLU A 25 18.71 -5.11 1.12
CA GLU A 25 19.25 -5.30 2.47
C GLU A 25 18.09 -5.14 3.46
N GLU A 26 17.50 -6.27 3.88
CA GLU A 26 16.52 -6.32 4.95
C GLU A 26 17.25 -6.01 6.28
N VAL A 27 17.13 -4.78 6.75
CA VAL A 27 17.72 -4.39 8.04
C VAL A 27 16.89 -5.04 9.14
N SER A 28 17.41 -6.14 9.68
CA SER A 28 16.84 -6.77 10.87
C SER A 28 17.14 -5.90 12.10
N ARG A 29 16.11 -5.59 12.88
CA ARG A 29 16.21 -4.78 14.09
C ARG A 29 16.42 -5.65 15.32
N SER A 30 16.90 -5.02 16.40
CA SER A 30 17.11 -5.68 17.71
C SER A 30 15.82 -6.23 18.35
N ASP A 31 14.66 -5.75 17.92
CA ASP A 31 13.33 -6.21 18.36
C ASP A 31 12.77 -7.37 17.52
N GLY A 32 13.54 -7.92 16.60
CA GLY A 32 13.14 -9.00 15.70
C GLY A 32 12.25 -8.56 14.55
N SER A 33 11.99 -7.25 14.39
CA SER A 33 11.29 -6.71 13.24
C SER A 33 12.24 -6.50 12.06
N ARG A 34 11.69 -6.53 10.83
CA ARG A 34 12.43 -6.18 9.61
C ARG A 34 11.71 -5.10 8.83
N THR A 35 12.45 -4.13 8.33
CA THR A 35 11.88 -3.06 7.50
C THR A 35 11.68 -3.57 6.07
N LEU A 36 10.45 -3.44 5.56
CA LEU A 36 10.10 -3.76 4.16
C LEU A 36 10.20 -2.59 3.23
N LEU A 37 9.79 -1.41 3.70
CA LEU A 37 9.86 -0.14 2.99
C LEU A 37 10.23 0.94 3.99
N ASP A 38 11.26 1.69 3.68
CA ASP A 38 11.57 2.98 4.31
C ASP A 38 10.72 4.10 3.70
N ASP A 39 10.81 5.30 4.26
CA ASP A 39 10.09 6.48 3.77
C ASP A 39 10.36 6.75 2.29
N ALA A 40 11.61 6.66 1.86
CA ALA A 40 11.99 6.87 0.47
C ALA A 40 11.36 5.80 -0.46
N GLY A 41 11.29 4.55 -0.01
CA GLY A 41 10.63 3.45 -0.72
C GLY A 41 9.13 3.67 -0.85
N ILE A 42 8.47 4.12 0.24
CA ILE A 42 7.06 4.47 0.23
C ILE A 42 6.79 5.60 -0.76
N ARG A 43 7.57 6.70 -0.69
CA ARG A 43 7.42 7.84 -1.61
C ARG A 43 7.58 7.42 -3.06
N ARG A 44 8.60 6.63 -3.40
CA ARG A 44 8.79 6.11 -4.77
C ARG A 44 7.60 5.26 -5.24
N ALA A 45 7.08 4.39 -4.37
CA ALA A 45 5.91 3.57 -4.70
C ALA A 45 4.67 4.43 -4.99
N LEU A 46 4.40 5.45 -4.17
CA LEU A 46 3.26 6.35 -4.35
C LEU A 46 3.38 7.24 -5.60
N VAL A 47 4.59 7.70 -5.94
CA VAL A 47 4.82 8.44 -7.21
C VAL A 47 4.52 7.52 -8.41
N ARG A 48 4.99 6.28 -8.41
CA ARG A 48 4.68 5.32 -9.47
C ARG A 48 3.19 5.04 -9.57
N ILE A 49 2.51 4.85 -8.44
CA ILE A 49 1.05 4.65 -8.41
C ILE A 49 0.32 5.87 -8.97
N ALA A 50 0.77 7.11 -8.67
CA ALA A 50 0.18 8.31 -9.25
C ALA A 50 0.24 8.32 -10.78
N HIS A 51 1.38 7.95 -11.38
CA HIS A 51 1.51 7.79 -12.83
C HIS A 51 0.57 6.71 -13.38
N GLU A 52 0.50 5.55 -12.72
CA GLU A 52 -0.38 4.45 -13.12
C GLU A 52 -1.86 4.86 -13.10
N ILE A 53 -2.29 5.65 -12.11
CA ILE A 53 -3.65 6.19 -12.01
C ILE A 53 -3.94 7.14 -13.19
N VAL A 54 -3.04 8.08 -13.45
CA VAL A 54 -3.21 9.05 -14.55
C VAL A 54 -3.30 8.37 -15.91
N GLU A 55 -2.51 7.30 -16.12
CA GLU A 55 -2.53 6.53 -17.37
C GLU A 55 -3.80 5.70 -17.57
N ARG A 56 -4.41 5.20 -16.49
CA ARG A 56 -5.56 4.28 -16.57
C ARG A 56 -6.91 4.94 -16.49
N VAL A 57 -6.99 6.12 -15.88
CA VAL A 57 -8.28 6.80 -15.68
C VAL A 57 -8.57 7.69 -16.87
N GLU A 58 -9.64 7.38 -17.61
CA GLU A 58 -10.04 8.13 -18.81
C GLU A 58 -10.42 9.60 -18.51
N GLU A 59 -11.04 9.84 -17.35
CA GLU A 59 -11.48 11.17 -16.91
C GLU A 59 -10.81 11.54 -15.58
N PRO A 60 -9.52 11.96 -15.56
CA PRO A 60 -8.81 12.25 -14.31
C PRO A 60 -9.43 13.37 -13.47
N SER A 61 -10.18 14.27 -14.10
CA SER A 61 -10.93 15.32 -13.40
C SER A 61 -12.07 14.81 -12.51
N ARG A 62 -12.46 13.54 -12.67
CA ARG A 62 -13.47 12.85 -11.84
C ARG A 62 -12.85 11.92 -10.80
N LEU A 63 -11.56 12.00 -10.58
CA LEU A 63 -10.90 11.23 -9.52
C LEU A 63 -11.35 11.72 -8.15
N TYR A 64 -11.50 10.75 -7.23
CA TYR A 64 -11.77 10.98 -5.82
C TYR A 64 -10.99 9.97 -5.01
N LEU A 65 -10.13 10.41 -4.10
CA LEU A 65 -9.41 9.52 -3.20
C LEU A 65 -10.20 9.33 -1.91
N VAL A 66 -10.30 8.10 -1.44
CA VAL A 66 -10.93 7.77 -0.16
C VAL A 66 -9.97 6.95 0.67
N ALA A 67 -9.49 7.54 1.76
CA ALA A 67 -8.62 6.88 2.70
C ALA A 67 -9.39 5.94 3.63
N ILE A 68 -8.93 4.71 3.77
CA ILE A 68 -9.36 3.83 4.85
C ILE A 68 -8.54 4.19 6.10
N PRO A 69 -9.17 4.42 7.28
CA PRO A 69 -8.51 4.91 8.48
C PRO A 69 -7.32 4.06 8.93
N ASN A 70 -6.47 4.70 9.70
CA ASN A 70 -5.13 4.38 10.14
C ASN A 70 -4.07 4.69 9.06
N GLY A 71 -3.47 3.72 8.41
CA GLY A 71 -2.40 3.93 7.46
C GLY A 71 -2.83 4.56 6.13
N GLY A 72 -4.09 4.41 5.70
CA GLY A 72 -4.56 4.96 4.43
C GLY A 72 -4.59 6.49 4.38
N ILE A 73 -4.79 7.19 5.52
CA ILE A 73 -4.89 8.66 5.54
C ILE A 73 -3.61 9.36 5.07
N PRO A 74 -2.42 9.10 5.66
CA PRO A 74 -1.19 9.74 5.20
C PRO A 74 -0.85 9.35 3.76
N LEU A 75 -1.14 8.11 3.35
CA LEU A 75 -0.89 7.64 2.00
C LEU A 75 -1.77 8.34 0.96
N ALA A 76 -3.07 8.51 1.24
CA ALA A 76 -3.99 9.21 0.34
C ALA A 76 -3.62 10.69 0.18
N ARG A 77 -3.20 11.35 1.26
CA ARG A 77 -2.71 12.74 1.20
C ARG A 77 -1.45 12.87 0.36
N GLN A 78 -0.48 11.97 0.55
CA GLN A 78 0.74 11.97 -0.26
C GLN A 78 0.43 11.63 -1.72
N LEU A 79 -0.50 10.71 -1.98
CA LEU A 79 -0.94 10.36 -3.34
C LEU A 79 -1.63 11.54 -4.04
N ALA A 80 -2.49 12.29 -3.32
CA ALA A 80 -3.12 13.51 -3.85
C ALA A 80 -2.07 14.58 -4.21
N GLN A 81 -1.03 14.73 -3.39
CA GLN A 81 0.08 15.62 -3.70
C GLN A 81 0.85 15.14 -4.95
N ASN A 82 1.14 13.84 -5.04
CA ASN A 82 1.82 13.29 -6.21
C ASN A 82 0.99 13.45 -7.50
N LEU A 83 -0.34 13.29 -7.45
CA LEU A 83 -1.22 13.52 -8.61
C LEU A 83 -1.19 14.99 -9.05
N ARG A 84 -1.08 15.92 -8.11
CA ARG A 84 -0.90 17.34 -8.42
C ARG A 84 0.45 17.59 -9.09
N ASP A 85 1.53 17.02 -8.56
CA ASP A 85 2.89 17.24 -9.05
C ASP A 85 3.12 16.61 -10.43
N VAL A 86 2.49 15.43 -10.69
CA VAL A 86 2.65 14.67 -11.93
C VAL A 86 1.75 15.15 -13.07
N ALA A 87 0.52 15.57 -12.77
CA ALA A 87 -0.51 15.84 -13.78
C ALA A 87 -1.34 17.11 -13.53
N ASP A 88 -0.94 17.95 -12.58
CA ASP A 88 -1.67 19.18 -12.17
C ASP A 88 -3.13 18.90 -11.75
N LEU A 89 -3.38 17.72 -11.18
CA LEU A 89 -4.70 17.29 -10.75
C LEU A 89 -4.95 17.63 -9.28
N VAL A 90 -6.00 18.40 -9.01
CA VAL A 90 -6.49 18.64 -7.65
C VAL A 90 -7.60 17.64 -7.36
N VAL A 91 -7.30 16.61 -6.57
CA VAL A 91 -8.22 15.50 -6.30
C VAL A 91 -8.74 15.63 -4.87
N PRO A 92 -10.08 15.58 -4.64
CA PRO A 92 -10.64 15.56 -3.30
C PRO A 92 -10.21 14.29 -2.56
N VAL A 93 -9.97 14.42 -1.23
CA VAL A 93 -9.60 13.32 -0.36
C VAL A 93 -10.63 13.20 0.76
N GLY A 94 -11.34 12.08 0.79
CA GLY A 94 -12.23 11.69 1.87
C GLY A 94 -11.58 10.70 2.83
N VAL A 95 -12.18 10.54 4.00
CA VAL A 95 -11.84 9.51 5.00
C VAL A 95 -13.11 8.72 5.31
N LEU A 96 -13.06 7.40 5.18
CA LEU A 96 -14.22 6.52 5.33
C LEU A 96 -13.99 5.50 6.45
N ASP A 97 -14.68 5.66 7.59
CA ASP A 97 -14.64 4.65 8.65
C ASP A 97 -15.43 3.41 8.24
N THR A 98 -14.76 2.29 8.24
CA THR A 98 -15.31 0.99 7.83
C THR A 98 -15.71 0.10 9.02
N THR A 99 -15.53 0.59 10.25
CA THR A 99 -15.65 -0.21 11.47
C THR A 99 -17.01 -0.90 11.60
N LEU A 100 -18.11 -0.20 11.27
CA LEU A 100 -19.47 -0.74 11.36
C LEU A 100 -19.80 -1.80 10.29
N TYR A 101 -19.04 -1.83 9.19
CA TYR A 101 -19.26 -2.72 8.03
C TYR A 101 -18.34 -3.95 8.06
N ARG A 102 -17.44 -4.02 9.06
CA ARG A 102 -16.48 -5.13 9.20
C ARG A 102 -17.09 -6.27 10.00
N ASP A 103 -17.18 -7.44 9.37
CA ASP A 103 -17.67 -8.68 9.95
C ASP A 103 -16.66 -9.37 10.90
N ASP A 104 -15.36 -9.15 10.67
CA ASP A 104 -14.29 -9.72 11.48
C ASP A 104 -14.10 -9.04 12.84
N LEU A 105 -14.61 -7.82 13.03
CA LEU A 105 -14.55 -7.11 14.29
C LEU A 105 -15.66 -7.49 15.28
N LEU A 106 -16.71 -8.16 14.81
CA LEU A 106 -17.82 -8.62 15.67
C LEU A 106 -17.40 -9.74 16.63
N THR A 107 -16.33 -10.45 16.32
CA THR A 107 -15.79 -11.57 17.11
C THR A 107 -14.64 -11.16 18.04
N THR A 108 -14.19 -9.91 17.99
CA THR A 108 -13.07 -9.42 18.80
C THR A 108 -13.58 -8.82 20.10
N ALA A 109 -12.97 -9.19 21.23
CA ALA A 109 -13.36 -8.71 22.56
C ALA A 109 -13.20 -7.18 22.74
N GLU A 110 -12.29 -6.57 21.95
CA GLU A 110 -12.06 -5.13 21.92
C GLU A 110 -12.72 -4.54 20.66
N ARG A 111 -13.78 -3.77 20.84
CA ARG A 111 -14.38 -2.99 19.74
C ARG A 111 -13.48 -1.79 19.46
N PRO A 112 -12.96 -1.64 18.23
CA PRO A 112 -12.19 -0.46 17.88
C PRO A 112 -13.06 0.79 17.99
N ALA A 113 -12.45 1.89 18.41
CA ALA A 113 -13.15 3.18 18.51
C ALA A 113 -13.63 3.61 17.11
N LEU A 114 -14.89 3.97 17.01
CA LEU A 114 -15.46 4.57 15.79
C LEU A 114 -14.71 5.85 15.47
N ARG A 115 -14.38 6.02 14.22
CA ARG A 115 -13.78 7.24 13.68
C ARG A 115 -14.81 8.04 12.90
N ARG A 116 -14.54 9.30 12.74
CA ARG A 116 -15.41 10.14 11.93
C ARG A 116 -15.16 9.89 10.44
N THR A 117 -16.21 9.55 9.70
CA THR A 117 -16.21 9.62 8.26
C THR A 117 -16.27 11.08 7.83
N GLU A 118 -15.38 11.48 6.93
CA GLU A 118 -15.29 12.85 6.39
C GLU A 118 -15.24 12.76 4.86
N MET A 119 -16.37 13.05 4.22
CA MET A 119 -16.47 13.09 2.76
C MET A 119 -16.72 14.54 2.33
N PRO A 120 -15.73 15.20 1.67
CA PRO A 120 -15.86 16.63 1.30
C PRO A 120 -16.92 16.91 0.25
N SER A 121 -17.33 15.91 -0.54
CA SER A 121 -18.40 15.98 -1.53
C SER A 121 -19.03 14.61 -1.75
N ALA A 122 -20.18 14.57 -2.46
CA ALA A 122 -20.75 13.31 -2.94
C ALA A 122 -19.80 12.62 -3.92
N VAL A 123 -19.91 11.28 -3.98
CA VAL A 123 -19.05 10.44 -4.84
C VAL A 123 -19.72 10.06 -6.17
N ASP A 124 -20.92 10.58 -6.42
CA ASP A 124 -21.67 10.27 -7.65
C ASP A 124 -20.83 10.59 -8.90
N ASP A 125 -20.87 9.67 -9.85
CA ASP A 125 -20.18 9.76 -11.14
C ASP A 125 -18.65 9.91 -11.05
N HIS A 126 -18.05 9.81 -9.86
CA HIS A 126 -16.60 9.83 -9.69
C HIS A 126 -15.97 8.43 -9.88
N VAL A 127 -14.73 8.42 -10.30
CA VAL A 127 -13.85 7.25 -10.15
C VAL A 127 -13.22 7.33 -8.76
N VAL A 128 -13.74 6.54 -7.82
CA VAL A 128 -13.25 6.51 -6.44
C VAL A 128 -12.08 5.56 -6.34
N VAL A 129 -10.98 6.03 -5.76
CA VAL A 129 -9.80 5.22 -5.45
C VAL A 129 -9.72 5.06 -3.94
N LEU A 130 -10.05 3.86 -3.44
CA LEU A 130 -9.85 3.47 -2.05
C LEU A 130 -8.36 3.28 -1.77
N VAL A 131 -7.85 3.89 -0.70
CA VAL A 131 -6.43 3.83 -0.33
C VAL A 131 -6.27 3.17 1.03
N ASP A 132 -5.56 2.04 1.05
CA ASP A 132 -5.25 1.28 2.26
C ASP A 132 -3.73 1.03 2.37
N ASP A 133 -3.24 0.82 3.58
CA ASP A 133 -1.82 0.57 3.81
C ASP A 133 -1.46 -0.90 3.55
N VAL A 134 -2.14 -1.83 4.19
CA VAL A 134 -1.81 -3.26 4.12
C VAL A 134 -3.05 -4.10 3.82
N VAL A 135 -3.09 -4.67 2.63
CA VAL A 135 -4.20 -5.53 2.21
C VAL A 135 -3.81 -7.01 2.36
N LYS A 136 -4.63 -7.76 3.12
CA LYS A 136 -4.46 -9.19 3.35
C LYS A 136 -5.66 -9.97 2.82
N THR A 137 -6.73 -10.07 3.57
CA THR A 137 -7.90 -10.92 3.27
C THR A 137 -8.87 -10.29 2.27
N GLY A 138 -8.88 -8.97 2.17
CA GLY A 138 -9.84 -8.18 1.40
C GLY A 138 -11.08 -7.74 2.21
N ARG A 139 -11.24 -8.18 3.46
CA ARG A 139 -12.43 -7.85 4.28
C ARG A 139 -12.56 -6.36 4.54
N THR A 140 -11.46 -5.65 4.80
CA THR A 140 -11.45 -4.19 4.97
C THR A 140 -11.93 -3.49 3.69
N ILE A 141 -11.44 -3.92 2.52
CA ILE A 141 -11.85 -3.34 1.24
C ILE A 141 -13.34 -3.60 0.96
N ARG A 142 -13.85 -4.82 1.24
CA ARG A 142 -15.27 -5.12 1.12
C ARG A 142 -16.10 -4.17 2.00
N ALA A 143 -15.72 -4.04 3.26
CA ALA A 143 -16.42 -3.14 4.20
C ALA A 143 -16.36 -1.67 3.73
N ALA A 144 -15.24 -1.24 3.15
CA ALA A 144 -15.12 0.10 2.58
C ALA A 144 -16.04 0.30 1.36
N MET A 145 -16.15 -0.69 0.49
CA MET A 145 -17.09 -0.61 -0.64
C MET A 145 -18.54 -0.53 -0.16
N ASP A 146 -18.93 -1.33 0.84
CA ASP A 146 -20.29 -1.28 1.40
C ASP A 146 -20.57 0.11 2.01
N ALA A 147 -19.66 0.63 2.85
CA ALA A 147 -19.80 1.94 3.47
C ALA A 147 -19.81 3.10 2.47
N LEU A 148 -19.05 2.98 1.37
CA LEU A 148 -18.97 4.01 0.34
C LEU A 148 -20.31 4.25 -0.35
N MET A 149 -21.14 3.21 -0.50
CA MET A 149 -22.44 3.31 -1.17
C MET A 149 -23.45 4.18 -0.43
N ASP A 150 -23.25 4.45 0.86
CA ASP A 150 -24.05 5.39 1.63
C ASP A 150 -23.80 6.87 1.25
N PHE A 151 -22.68 7.15 0.56
CA PHE A 151 -22.26 8.50 0.15
C PHE A 151 -22.52 8.83 -1.33
N GLY A 152 -23.13 7.91 -2.06
CA GLY A 152 -23.51 8.12 -3.46
C GLY A 152 -23.19 6.90 -4.34
N ARG A 153 -23.32 7.08 -5.66
CA ARG A 153 -23.10 6.05 -6.65
C ARG A 153 -21.87 6.38 -7.52
N PRO A 154 -20.67 5.89 -7.16
CA PRO A 154 -19.48 6.12 -7.97
C PRO A 154 -19.61 5.45 -9.35
N LYS A 155 -18.99 6.07 -10.38
CA LYS A 155 -18.86 5.47 -11.72
C LYS A 155 -18.04 4.18 -11.70
N ALA A 156 -16.99 4.17 -10.88
CA ALA A 156 -16.14 3.00 -10.65
C ALA A 156 -15.47 3.11 -9.27
N VAL A 157 -15.08 1.97 -8.71
CA VAL A 157 -14.25 1.88 -7.50
C VAL A 157 -12.98 1.12 -7.86
N GLN A 158 -11.84 1.72 -7.56
CA GLN A 158 -10.50 1.14 -7.71
C GLN A 158 -9.81 1.11 -6.34
N VAL A 159 -8.80 0.27 -6.19
CA VAL A 159 -8.14 0.07 -4.90
C VAL A 159 -6.63 0.19 -5.02
N VAL A 160 -6.06 1.06 -4.18
CA VAL A 160 -4.63 1.16 -3.90
C VAL A 160 -4.33 0.43 -2.61
N GLY A 161 -3.36 -0.50 -2.63
CA GLY A 161 -2.72 -1.03 -1.44
C GLY A 161 -1.23 -0.73 -1.45
N LEU A 162 -0.70 -0.08 -0.40
CA LEU A 162 0.74 0.13 -0.33
C LEU A 162 1.48 -1.22 -0.26
N VAL A 163 0.96 -2.14 0.54
CA VAL A 163 1.46 -3.53 0.61
C VAL A 163 0.34 -4.52 0.33
N ASP A 164 0.57 -5.41 -0.63
CA ASP A 164 -0.25 -6.59 -0.84
C ASP A 164 0.44 -7.82 -0.23
N ARG A 165 -0.19 -8.39 0.79
CA ARG A 165 0.32 -9.61 1.47
C ARG A 165 -0.11 -10.90 0.80
N GLY A 166 -1.03 -10.85 -0.18
CA GLY A 166 -1.75 -12.04 -0.62
C GLY A 166 -2.74 -12.53 0.47
N HIS A 167 -2.93 -13.84 0.61
CA HIS A 167 -3.84 -14.47 1.60
C HIS A 167 -5.30 -13.99 1.50
N ARG A 168 -5.81 -13.81 0.26
CA ARG A 168 -7.19 -13.39 0.04
C ARG A 168 -8.18 -14.45 0.54
N GLU A 169 -9.18 -13.99 1.29
CA GLU A 169 -10.36 -14.75 1.64
C GLU A 169 -11.58 -14.35 0.79
N LEU A 170 -11.53 -13.16 0.20
CA LEU A 170 -12.52 -12.63 -0.71
C LEU A 170 -11.90 -12.38 -2.09
N PRO A 171 -12.66 -12.50 -3.20
CA PRO A 171 -12.16 -12.34 -4.56
C PRO A 171 -11.91 -10.85 -4.92
N ILE A 172 -11.12 -10.17 -4.11
CA ILE A 172 -10.79 -8.74 -4.29
C ILE A 172 -9.36 -8.63 -4.80
N LYS A 173 -9.22 -7.99 -5.95
CA LYS A 173 -7.93 -7.65 -6.56
C LYS A 173 -7.66 -6.16 -6.36
N LEU A 174 -6.40 -5.82 -6.07
CA LEU A 174 -5.96 -4.43 -6.06
C LEU A 174 -5.68 -3.97 -7.50
N ASP A 175 -6.06 -2.74 -7.81
CA ASP A 175 -5.77 -2.12 -9.09
C ASP A 175 -4.35 -1.57 -9.13
N TYR A 176 -3.88 -1.05 -7.99
CA TYR A 176 -2.57 -0.47 -7.81
C TYR A 176 -1.91 -1.02 -6.56
N VAL A 177 -0.67 -1.48 -6.69
CA VAL A 177 0.07 -2.11 -5.59
C VAL A 177 1.42 -1.44 -5.43
N GLY A 178 1.72 -0.95 -4.22
CA GLY A 178 3.05 -0.42 -3.91
C GLY A 178 4.11 -1.50 -3.91
N LYS A 179 3.91 -2.55 -3.13
CA LYS A 179 4.80 -3.71 -3.04
C LYS A 179 4.02 -4.99 -2.76
N ASN A 180 4.31 -6.05 -3.51
CA ASN A 180 3.85 -7.40 -3.19
C ASN A 180 4.81 -8.03 -2.18
N VAL A 181 4.28 -8.48 -1.05
CA VAL A 181 5.07 -9.08 0.03
C VAL A 181 4.38 -10.35 0.51
N PRO A 182 4.70 -11.50 -0.08
CA PRO A 182 4.23 -12.76 0.46
C PRO A 182 4.82 -12.94 1.85
N THR A 183 3.96 -13.00 2.85
CA THR A 183 4.34 -13.14 4.26
C THR A 183 3.91 -14.49 4.79
N HIS A 184 4.57 -14.94 5.86
CA HIS A 184 4.10 -16.12 6.59
C HIS A 184 2.79 -15.79 7.35
N PRO A 185 1.88 -16.75 7.58
CA PRO A 185 0.65 -16.53 8.35
C PRO A 185 0.87 -15.91 9.74
N ASN A 186 2.00 -16.22 10.38
CA ASN A 186 2.40 -15.73 11.70
C ASN A 186 3.14 -14.38 11.67
N GLU A 187 3.30 -13.78 10.50
CA GLU A 187 3.86 -12.45 10.38
C GLU A 187 2.76 -11.41 10.32
N GLU A 188 3.03 -10.24 10.86
CA GLU A 188 2.19 -9.05 10.76
C GLU A 188 2.96 -7.94 10.06
N VAL A 189 2.32 -7.29 9.10
CA VAL A 189 2.87 -6.13 8.41
C VAL A 189 2.17 -4.90 8.94
N ARG A 190 2.95 -3.88 9.32
CA ARG A 190 2.44 -2.61 9.87
C ARG A 190 3.10 -1.42 9.19
N LEU A 191 2.28 -0.42 8.88
CA LEU A 191 2.75 0.93 8.57
C LEU A 191 2.85 1.71 9.88
N GLN A 192 4.00 2.34 10.12
CA GLN A 192 4.23 3.15 11.32
C GLN A 192 5.12 4.36 11.03
N ALA A 193 5.24 5.26 12.00
CA ALA A 193 6.22 6.33 11.93
C ALA A 193 7.64 5.75 11.97
N GLN A 194 8.53 6.29 11.14
CA GLN A 194 9.92 5.85 11.06
C GLN A 194 10.68 6.31 12.31
N ALA A 195 11.24 5.36 13.05
CA ALA A 195 12.01 5.65 14.25
C ALA A 195 13.26 6.47 13.90
N GLY A 196 13.41 7.63 14.58
CA GLY A 196 14.55 8.55 14.37
C GLY A 196 14.52 9.34 13.06
N GLY A 197 13.45 9.22 12.27
CA GLY A 197 13.22 9.99 11.06
C GLY A 197 12.50 11.33 11.33
N PRO A 198 12.23 12.13 10.27
CA PRO A 198 11.34 13.28 10.33
C PRO A 198 9.96 12.91 10.88
N ALA A 199 9.23 13.90 11.43
CA ALA A 199 7.96 13.65 12.12
C ALA A 199 6.86 13.02 11.24
N ASP A 200 6.94 13.19 9.93
CA ASP A 200 6.03 12.66 8.91
C ASP A 200 6.58 11.44 8.16
N ALA A 201 7.81 11.01 8.46
CA ALA A 201 8.43 9.86 7.82
C ALA A 201 7.74 8.56 8.25
N LEU A 202 7.44 7.73 7.27
CA LEU A 202 6.75 6.45 7.45
C LEU A 202 7.67 5.30 7.08
N GLU A 203 7.40 4.15 7.67
CA GLU A 203 8.02 2.89 7.29
C GLU A 203 7.03 1.73 7.36
N VAL A 204 7.27 0.72 6.56
CA VAL A 204 6.56 -0.56 6.66
C VAL A 204 7.49 -1.59 7.27
N ILE A 205 7.05 -2.20 8.35
CA ILE A 205 7.78 -3.27 9.03
C ILE A 205 7.01 -4.58 9.02
N VAL A 206 7.75 -5.68 9.14
CA VAL A 206 7.22 -7.02 9.45
C VAL A 206 7.62 -7.38 10.87
N VAL A 207 6.65 -7.86 11.62
CA VAL A 207 6.83 -8.35 13.00
C VAL A 207 6.35 -9.79 13.05
N ALA A 208 7.14 -10.68 13.65
CA ALA A 208 6.65 -12.01 13.97
C ALA A 208 5.59 -11.91 15.08
N ARG A 209 4.40 -12.50 14.85
CA ARG A 209 3.44 -12.67 15.94
C ARG A 209 4.01 -13.68 16.92
N GLU A 210 4.18 -13.29 18.17
CA GLU A 210 4.39 -14.29 19.23
C GLU A 210 3.20 -15.26 19.16
N SER A 211 3.49 -16.54 18.91
CA SER A 211 2.49 -17.59 19.03
C SER A 211 1.95 -17.53 20.45
N ALA A 212 0.65 -17.32 20.61
CA ALA A 212 0.00 -17.41 21.90
C ALA A 212 0.48 -18.74 22.53
N ARG A 213 1.22 -18.64 23.63
CA ARG A 213 1.68 -19.80 24.39
C ARG A 213 0.43 -20.62 24.70
N PRO A 214 0.37 -21.91 24.33
CA PRO A 214 -0.77 -22.71 24.76
C PRO A 214 -0.83 -22.60 26.29
N ALA A 215 -2.01 -22.29 26.81
CA ALA A 215 -2.24 -22.29 28.25
C ALA A 215 -1.72 -23.63 28.79
N ALA A 216 -0.78 -23.56 29.73
CA ALA A 216 -0.23 -24.74 30.37
C ALA A 216 -1.39 -25.55 30.91
N GLY A 217 -1.43 -26.82 30.49
CA GLY A 217 -2.52 -27.72 30.79
C GLY A 217 -2.79 -27.79 32.29
N GLU A 218 -4.07 -27.76 32.60
CA GLU A 218 -4.55 -28.39 33.82
C GLU A 218 -4.26 -29.89 33.74
N GLU A 219 -3.21 -30.29 34.39
CA GLU A 219 -3.07 -31.68 34.86
C GLU A 219 -3.94 -31.80 36.11
N ALA A 220 -4.94 -32.60 36.03
CA ALA A 220 -5.59 -33.24 37.18
C ALA A 220 -5.98 -34.66 36.81
#